data_ed958e3e8614c3d7d9300595e54871dc
#
_entry.id   ed958e3e8614c3d7d9300595e54871dc
#
_cell.length_a   1.000
_cell.length_b   1.000
_cell.length_c   1.000
_cell.angle_alpha   90.00
_cell.angle_beta   90.00
_cell.angle_gamma   90.00
#
_symmetry.space_group_name_H-M   'P 1'
#
loop_
_entity.id
_entity.type
_entity.pdbx_description
1 polymer ?
#
loop_
_entity_poly.entity_id
_entity_poly.type
_entity_poly.pdbx_seq_one_letter_code
_entity_poly.pdbx_strand_id
1 'polypeptide(L)'
;MLSISQISLIVVILLFIIVLCFTNHKDLNPPIINSNKKIALCFLIYDKINHEQIWYDYLKNIDPNKYNIYIHYKTNKPLRYFNDYKLQNNIETRWGGLSVVLVQNMLLKEALKDPLNQHFIFLSQSCMPVKTFNYIYNTLDTSKSYFSLMKKREKIPYDYINFTDRKNIIKAAMPCILNRKHSEIYVNNNNNIKIWFNELDELHKIWTKINNVIFGVDEIVYLTLLYHYNLQNEVQTTYNLGINSVIINQWPENSNVKLYKKSKYYKVYPFEYLYICPEELESFIQSDSLFARKFTPECRGIENLIELIKVN
;
A
#
# COMPACT_ATOMS: atom_id res chain seq x y z
N MET A 1 -47.81 -8.86 41.00
CA MET A 1 -48.43 -8.32 39.76
C MET A 1 -48.09 -6.85 39.66
N LEU A 2 -47.54 -6.41 38.53
CA LEU A 2 -47.30 -5.00 38.30
C LEU A 2 -48.64 -4.26 38.18
N SER A 3 -48.73 -3.05 38.71
CA SER A 3 -49.92 -2.22 38.57
C SER A 3 -50.07 -1.73 37.12
N ILE A 4 -51.28 -1.42 36.70
CA ILE A 4 -51.60 -0.91 35.35
C ILE A 4 -50.73 0.33 35.03
N SER A 5 -50.49 1.19 36.01
CA SER A 5 -49.64 2.38 35.86
C SER A 5 -48.15 2.02 35.60
N GLN A 6 -47.63 0.97 36.21
CA GLN A 6 -46.27 0.48 36.00
C GLN A 6 -46.10 -0.15 34.60
N ILE A 7 -47.12 -0.88 34.13
CA ILE A 7 -47.14 -1.45 32.78
C ILE A 7 -47.17 -0.31 31.71
N SER A 8 -48.02 0.70 31.90
CA SER A 8 -48.07 1.86 31.00
C SER A 8 -46.73 2.62 30.94
N LEU A 9 -46.05 2.80 32.07
CA LEU A 9 -44.76 3.46 32.11
C LEU A 9 -43.68 2.65 31.36
N ILE A 10 -43.66 1.33 31.51
CA ILE A 10 -42.73 0.45 30.77
C ILE A 10 -42.98 0.52 29.26
N VAL A 11 -44.24 0.51 28.83
CA VAL A 11 -44.59 0.64 27.39
C VAL A 11 -44.14 1.97 26.84
N VAL A 12 -44.32 3.08 27.55
CA VAL A 12 -43.87 4.41 27.12
C VAL A 12 -42.36 4.46 27.02
N ILE A 13 -41.62 3.90 27.96
CA ILE A 13 -40.14 3.83 27.92
C ILE A 13 -39.66 2.99 26.74
N LEU A 14 -40.29 1.84 26.47
CA LEU A 14 -39.95 1.00 25.33
C LEU A 14 -40.22 1.71 23.99
N LEU A 15 -41.34 2.40 23.86
CA LEU A 15 -41.64 3.20 22.67
C LEU A 15 -40.64 4.35 22.48
N PHE A 16 -40.21 4.99 23.57
CA PHE A 16 -39.22 6.05 23.54
C PHE A 16 -37.84 5.52 23.11
N ILE A 17 -37.44 4.36 23.62
CA ILE A 17 -36.20 3.67 23.18
C ILE A 17 -36.28 3.29 21.70
N ILE A 18 -37.41 2.76 21.21
CA ILE A 18 -37.63 2.43 19.81
C ILE A 18 -37.53 3.70 18.95
N VAL A 19 -38.18 4.79 19.35
CA VAL A 19 -38.08 6.08 18.63
C VAL A 19 -36.65 6.59 18.63
N LEU A 20 -35.90 6.51 19.75
CA LEU A 20 -34.50 6.89 19.78
C LEU A 20 -33.62 6.00 18.90
N CYS A 21 -33.91 4.70 18.79
CA CYS A 21 -33.21 3.80 17.87
C CYS A 21 -33.50 4.15 16.41
N PHE A 22 -34.73 4.55 16.08
CA PHE A 22 -35.08 4.96 14.72
C PHE A 22 -34.63 6.39 14.38
N THR A 23 -34.56 7.31 15.34
CA THR A 23 -34.04 8.67 15.10
C THR A 23 -32.51 8.74 15.11
N ASN A 24 -31.83 7.76 15.68
CA ASN A 24 -30.37 7.60 15.55
C ASN A 24 -29.93 6.86 14.28
N HIS A 25 -30.84 6.35 13.46
CA HIS A 25 -30.58 6.18 12.03
C HIS A 25 -30.53 7.59 11.41
N LYS A 26 -29.49 8.36 11.71
CA LYS A 26 -29.05 9.39 10.79
C LYS A 26 -28.91 8.68 9.44
N ASP A 27 -29.67 9.21 8.47
CA ASP A 27 -29.46 8.91 7.07
C ASP A 27 -27.96 8.81 6.83
N LEU A 28 -27.44 7.59 6.78
CA LEU A 28 -26.22 7.28 6.10
C LEU A 28 -26.54 7.53 4.63
N ASN A 29 -26.63 8.81 4.26
CA ASN A 29 -26.42 9.17 2.87
C ASN A 29 -25.13 8.45 2.52
N PRO A 30 -25.14 7.52 1.55
CA PRO A 30 -23.92 6.89 1.10
C PRO A 30 -22.96 8.07 0.84
N PRO A 31 -21.70 7.99 1.26
CA PRO A 31 -20.76 9.09 1.06
C PRO A 31 -20.92 9.50 -0.39
N ILE A 32 -21.13 10.80 -0.66
CA ILE A 32 -21.23 11.32 -2.02
C ILE A 32 -19.98 10.79 -2.69
N ILE A 33 -20.14 9.71 -3.46
CA ILE A 33 -19.06 9.12 -4.24
C ILE A 33 -18.70 10.24 -5.19
N ASN A 34 -17.62 10.94 -4.88
CA ASN A 34 -17.10 11.99 -5.73
C ASN A 34 -16.81 11.31 -7.07
N SER A 35 -17.75 11.42 -8.02
CA SER A 35 -17.78 10.65 -9.27
C SER A 35 -16.51 10.86 -10.11
N ASN A 36 -15.67 11.82 -9.71
CA ASN A 36 -14.47 12.25 -10.41
C ASN A 36 -13.16 11.96 -9.64
N LYS A 37 -13.15 11.08 -8.62
CA LYS A 37 -11.88 10.72 -7.96
C LYS A 37 -10.95 9.99 -8.93
N LYS A 38 -9.63 10.19 -8.78
CA LYS A 38 -8.60 9.43 -9.49
C LYS A 38 -7.74 8.63 -8.53
N ILE A 39 -7.13 7.58 -9.06
CA ILE A 39 -6.07 6.80 -8.41
C ILE A 39 -4.73 7.18 -9.07
N ALA A 40 -3.76 7.62 -8.27
CA ALA A 40 -2.38 7.80 -8.70
C ALA A 40 -1.60 6.49 -8.56
N LEU A 41 -1.19 5.89 -9.65
CA LEU A 41 -0.31 4.72 -9.70
C LEU A 41 1.14 5.22 -9.67
N CYS A 42 1.82 5.07 -8.52
CA CYS A 42 3.15 5.59 -8.25
C CYS A 42 4.18 4.47 -8.34
N PHE A 43 4.83 4.33 -9.49
CA PHE A 43 5.83 3.30 -9.73
C PHE A 43 7.23 3.73 -9.29
N LEU A 44 7.87 2.88 -8.49
CA LEU A 44 9.31 2.95 -8.20
C LEU A 44 9.99 1.80 -8.94
N ILE A 45 10.72 2.13 -10.00
CA ILE A 45 11.40 1.13 -10.82
C ILE A 45 12.91 1.30 -10.80
N TYR A 46 13.63 0.22 -11.09
CA TYR A 46 15.06 0.29 -11.31
C TYR A 46 15.34 0.88 -12.71
N ASP A 47 14.89 0.20 -13.77
CA ASP A 47 15.09 0.59 -15.16
C ASP A 47 13.93 0.21 -16.08
N LYS A 48 13.03 -0.68 -15.66
CA LYS A 48 11.88 -1.18 -16.44
C LYS A 48 10.71 -1.54 -15.53
N ILE A 49 9.53 -1.66 -16.09
CA ILE A 49 8.39 -2.35 -15.48
C ILE A 49 8.42 -3.79 -15.99
N ASN A 50 8.49 -4.76 -15.06
CA ASN A 50 8.50 -6.17 -15.43
C ASN A 50 7.29 -6.55 -16.17
N HIS A 51 6.92 -7.00 -17.13
CA HIS A 51 5.60 -7.25 -17.77
C HIS A 51 4.84 -5.96 -18.10
N GLU A 52 5.51 -4.97 -18.64
CA GLU A 52 4.92 -3.68 -19.03
C GLU A 52 3.70 -3.84 -19.94
N GLN A 53 3.71 -4.86 -20.84
CA GLN A 53 2.56 -5.18 -21.71
C GLN A 53 1.30 -5.51 -20.90
N ILE A 54 1.40 -6.28 -19.81
CA ILE A 54 0.26 -6.64 -18.96
C ILE A 54 -0.33 -5.40 -18.30
N TRP A 55 0.51 -4.48 -17.82
CA TRP A 55 0.05 -3.21 -17.27
C TRP A 55 -0.64 -2.35 -18.32
N TYR A 56 -0.11 -2.31 -19.55
CA TYR A 56 -0.75 -1.61 -20.67
C TYR A 56 -2.12 -2.22 -20.98
N ASP A 57 -2.22 -3.54 -21.11
CA ASP A 57 -3.46 -4.25 -21.39
C ASP A 57 -4.49 -4.10 -20.25
N TYR A 58 -4.03 -3.97 -19.01
CA TYR A 58 -4.85 -3.71 -17.85
C TYR A 58 -5.50 -2.32 -17.89
N LEU A 59 -4.77 -1.30 -18.35
CA LEU A 59 -5.19 0.10 -18.30
C LEU A 59 -5.81 0.61 -19.60
N LYS A 60 -5.50 0.03 -20.78
CA LYS A 60 -5.87 0.57 -22.10
C LYS A 60 -7.36 0.82 -22.33
N ASN A 61 -8.24 0.10 -21.61
CA ASN A 61 -9.70 0.23 -21.73
C ASN A 61 -10.33 0.92 -20.51
N ILE A 62 -9.51 1.42 -19.59
CA ILE A 62 -9.99 2.17 -18.42
C ILE A 62 -10.12 3.63 -18.81
N ASP A 63 -11.20 4.27 -18.36
CA ASP A 63 -11.40 5.70 -18.53
C ASP A 63 -10.17 6.47 -17.98
N PRO A 64 -9.47 7.25 -18.82
CA PRO A 64 -8.27 7.99 -18.43
C PRO A 64 -8.56 9.06 -17.35
N ASN A 65 -9.82 9.42 -17.13
CA ASN A 65 -10.23 10.29 -16.05
C ASN A 65 -10.28 9.62 -14.68
N LYS A 66 -10.04 8.30 -14.59
CA LYS A 66 -10.06 7.55 -13.32
C LYS A 66 -8.68 7.30 -12.72
N TYR A 67 -7.60 7.52 -13.45
CA TYR A 67 -6.25 7.28 -12.96
C TYR A 67 -5.22 8.22 -13.54
N ASN A 68 -4.09 8.30 -12.88
CA ASN A 68 -2.85 8.90 -13.37
C ASN A 68 -1.69 7.95 -13.08
N ILE A 69 -0.61 8.06 -13.87
CA ILE A 69 0.61 7.26 -13.70
C ILE A 69 1.77 8.20 -13.42
N TYR A 70 2.62 7.86 -12.45
CA TYR A 70 3.83 8.57 -12.09
C TYR A 70 4.95 7.57 -11.89
N ILE A 71 6.10 7.76 -12.54
CA ILE A 71 7.19 6.79 -12.53
C ILE A 71 8.49 7.46 -12.11
N HIS A 72 9.05 6.98 -11.00
CA HIS A 72 10.45 7.23 -10.66
C HIS A 72 11.29 6.04 -11.11
N TYR A 73 12.45 6.32 -11.67
CA TYR A 73 13.40 5.33 -12.18
C TYR A 73 14.80 5.57 -11.59
N LYS A 74 15.55 4.49 -11.30
CA LYS A 74 16.94 4.59 -10.88
C LYS A 74 17.86 4.78 -12.09
N THR A 75 17.66 3.99 -13.13
CA THR A 75 18.40 4.09 -14.41
C THR A 75 17.43 4.44 -15.53
N ASN A 76 17.73 5.49 -16.29
CA ASN A 76 16.85 5.95 -17.35
C ASN A 76 17.00 5.08 -18.61
N LYS A 77 16.17 4.05 -18.72
CA LYS A 77 16.01 3.28 -19.95
C LYS A 77 14.62 3.53 -20.54
N PRO A 78 14.44 3.55 -21.86
CA PRO A 78 13.14 3.77 -22.47
C PRO A 78 12.16 2.69 -22.05
N LEU A 79 10.92 3.09 -21.76
CA LEU A 79 9.77 2.21 -21.57
C LEU A 79 8.96 2.18 -22.87
N ARG A 80 8.32 1.05 -23.16
CA ARG A 80 7.57 0.87 -24.39
C ARG A 80 6.26 1.64 -24.43
N TYR A 81 5.52 1.62 -23.30
CA TYR A 81 4.18 2.20 -23.21
C TYR A 81 4.10 3.38 -22.23
N PHE A 82 4.95 3.40 -21.20
CA PHE A 82 4.82 4.33 -20.08
C PHE A 82 5.97 5.33 -19.98
N ASN A 83 6.71 5.54 -21.06
CA ASN A 83 7.89 6.41 -21.04
C ASN A 83 7.57 7.86 -20.66
N ASP A 84 6.44 8.39 -21.11
CA ASP A 84 6.03 9.79 -20.91
C ASP A 84 5.55 10.08 -19.47
N TYR A 85 5.33 9.04 -18.67
CA TYR A 85 4.92 9.16 -17.27
C TYR A 85 6.09 9.22 -16.28
N LYS A 86 7.34 9.21 -16.80
CA LYS A 86 8.53 9.34 -15.97
C LYS A 86 8.67 10.74 -15.40
N LEU A 87 9.04 10.85 -14.14
CA LEU A 87 9.40 12.12 -13.54
C LEU A 87 10.64 12.70 -14.25
N GLN A 88 10.63 14.01 -14.45
CA GLN A 88 11.78 14.72 -15.03
C GLN A 88 13.01 14.71 -14.12
N ASN A 89 12.76 14.86 -12.81
CA ASN A 89 13.80 14.80 -11.79
C ASN A 89 13.81 13.41 -11.14
N ASN A 90 15.01 12.88 -10.94
CA ASN A 90 15.20 11.67 -10.16
C ASN A 90 16.31 11.84 -9.13
N ILE A 91 16.30 11.01 -8.11
CA ILE A 91 17.39 10.88 -7.14
C ILE A 91 17.81 9.42 -7.02
N GLU A 92 19.09 9.20 -6.73
CA GLU A 92 19.58 7.85 -6.53
C GLU A 92 18.97 7.22 -5.28
N THR A 93 18.52 5.97 -5.41
CA THR A 93 17.91 5.22 -4.31
C THR A 93 18.83 4.12 -3.82
N ARG A 94 18.83 3.92 -2.50
CA ARG A 94 19.44 2.77 -1.84
C ARG A 94 18.31 1.90 -1.28
N TRP A 95 18.41 0.59 -1.50
CA TRP A 95 17.42 -0.37 -1.03
C TRP A 95 17.22 -0.27 0.49
N GLY A 96 15.96 -0.19 0.94
CA GLY A 96 15.59 -0.08 2.34
C GLY A 96 16.01 1.23 3.03
N GLY A 97 16.62 2.17 2.31
CA GLY A 97 17.11 3.43 2.88
C GLY A 97 16.08 4.56 2.81
N LEU A 98 16.38 5.65 3.51
CA LEU A 98 15.57 6.87 3.53
C LEU A 98 15.37 7.45 2.12
N SER A 99 16.33 7.26 1.20
CA SER A 99 16.22 7.70 -0.19
C SER A 99 14.99 7.13 -0.91
N VAL A 100 14.51 5.94 -0.54
CA VAL A 100 13.26 5.37 -1.08
C VAL A 100 12.07 6.22 -0.66
N VAL A 101 12.00 6.63 0.61
CA VAL A 101 10.94 7.49 1.14
C VAL A 101 10.96 8.85 0.45
N LEU A 102 12.15 9.42 0.23
CA LEU A 102 12.29 10.71 -0.45
C LEU A 102 11.78 10.66 -1.89
N VAL A 103 12.01 9.54 -2.58
CA VAL A 103 11.47 9.30 -3.92
C VAL A 103 9.96 9.14 -3.88
N GLN A 104 9.42 8.41 -2.91
CA GLN A 104 7.98 8.31 -2.74
C GLN A 104 7.35 9.69 -2.51
N ASN A 105 7.99 10.54 -1.70
CA ASN A 105 7.53 11.92 -1.51
C ASN A 105 7.64 12.78 -2.77
N MET A 106 8.63 12.53 -3.66
CA MET A 106 8.68 13.19 -4.97
C MET A 106 7.50 12.76 -5.85
N LEU A 107 7.18 11.47 -5.89
CA LEU A 107 6.01 10.96 -6.61
C LEU A 107 4.71 11.56 -6.06
N LEU A 108 4.55 11.60 -4.73
CA LEU A 108 3.40 12.24 -4.08
C LEU A 108 3.29 13.72 -4.43
N LYS A 109 4.40 14.47 -4.36
CA LYS A 109 4.44 15.89 -4.68
C LYS A 109 3.97 16.17 -6.11
N GLU A 110 4.39 15.33 -7.06
CA GLU A 110 3.95 15.45 -8.46
C GLU A 110 2.47 15.08 -8.59
N ALA A 111 2.07 13.96 -8.00
CA ALA A 111 0.72 13.45 -8.10
C ALA A 111 -0.32 14.33 -7.37
N LEU A 112 0.05 15.04 -6.31
CA LEU A 112 -0.82 15.98 -5.61
C LEU A 112 -1.16 17.24 -6.40
N LYS A 113 -0.45 17.51 -7.51
CA LYS A 113 -0.81 18.62 -8.43
C LYS A 113 -2.17 18.41 -9.10
N ASP A 114 -2.59 17.16 -9.33
CA ASP A 114 -3.95 16.85 -9.75
C ASP A 114 -4.87 16.73 -8.50
N PRO A 115 -5.82 17.67 -8.31
CA PRO A 115 -6.70 17.65 -7.15
C PRO A 115 -7.66 16.46 -7.12
N LEU A 116 -7.85 15.77 -8.23
CA LEU A 116 -8.71 14.60 -8.34
C LEU A 116 -8.04 13.32 -7.84
N ASN A 117 -6.72 13.27 -7.72
CA ASN A 117 -6.02 12.15 -7.12
C ASN A 117 -6.37 12.03 -5.63
N GLN A 118 -7.12 10.99 -5.26
CA GLN A 118 -7.57 10.75 -3.89
C GLN A 118 -6.84 9.57 -3.23
N HIS A 119 -6.28 8.65 -4.02
CA HIS A 119 -5.43 7.56 -3.54
C HIS A 119 -4.13 7.50 -4.33
N PHE A 120 -3.04 7.19 -3.62
CA PHE A 120 -1.68 7.10 -4.13
C PHE A 120 -1.14 5.71 -3.82
N ILE A 121 -0.99 4.87 -4.84
CA ILE A 121 -0.62 3.47 -4.72
C ILE A 121 0.85 3.32 -5.08
N PHE A 122 1.69 2.94 -4.12
CA PHE A 122 3.10 2.65 -4.42
C PHE A 122 3.28 1.26 -4.96
N LEU A 123 3.87 1.19 -6.14
CA LEU A 123 4.13 -0.05 -6.88
C LEU A 123 5.60 -0.17 -7.21
N SER A 124 6.17 -1.36 -7.08
CA SER A 124 7.50 -1.65 -7.61
C SER A 124 7.42 -2.19 -9.04
N GLN A 125 8.55 -2.22 -9.72
CA GLN A 125 8.67 -2.81 -11.07
C GLN A 125 8.16 -4.25 -11.19
N SER A 126 8.09 -4.99 -10.09
CA SER A 126 7.73 -6.41 -10.04
C SER A 126 6.31 -6.66 -9.50
N CYS A 127 5.51 -5.60 -9.33
CA CYS A 127 4.11 -5.71 -8.94
C CYS A 127 3.20 -6.00 -10.13
N MET A 128 2.12 -6.76 -9.87
CA MET A 128 1.05 -7.02 -10.83
C MET A 128 -0.31 -6.81 -10.15
N PRO A 129 -1.34 -6.30 -10.86
CA PRO A 129 -2.70 -6.25 -10.33
C PRO A 129 -3.27 -7.67 -10.28
N VAL A 130 -4.04 -7.97 -9.23
CA VAL A 130 -4.78 -9.25 -9.10
C VAL A 130 -6.28 -9.02 -8.93
N LYS A 131 -6.73 -7.80 -9.13
CA LYS A 131 -8.14 -7.38 -9.19
C LYS A 131 -8.37 -6.48 -10.39
N THR A 132 -9.63 -6.39 -10.86
CA THR A 132 -9.98 -5.41 -11.89
C THR A 132 -9.76 -3.99 -11.39
N PHE A 133 -9.49 -3.06 -12.29
CA PHE A 133 -9.37 -1.64 -11.92
C PHE A 133 -10.63 -1.11 -11.23
N ASN A 134 -11.81 -1.49 -11.71
CA ASN A 134 -13.07 -1.06 -11.11
C ASN A 134 -13.25 -1.60 -9.69
N TYR A 135 -12.82 -2.83 -9.40
CA TYR A 135 -12.81 -3.37 -8.05
C TYR A 135 -11.92 -2.50 -7.14
N ILE A 136 -10.66 -2.25 -7.54
CA ILE A 136 -9.72 -1.41 -6.77
C ILE A 136 -10.31 -0.02 -6.56
N TYR A 137 -10.81 0.60 -7.62
CA TYR A 137 -11.38 1.95 -7.59
C TYR A 137 -12.54 2.09 -6.61
N ASN A 138 -13.42 1.09 -6.54
CA ASN A 138 -14.61 1.11 -5.69
C ASN A 138 -14.34 0.67 -4.25
N THR A 139 -13.33 -0.17 -4.02
CA THR A 139 -12.98 -0.69 -2.68
C THR A 139 -12.27 0.35 -1.83
N LEU A 140 -11.52 1.28 -2.43
CA LEU A 140 -10.72 2.24 -1.68
C LEU A 140 -11.58 3.37 -1.12
N ASP A 141 -11.62 3.47 0.22
CA ASP A 141 -12.26 4.55 0.96
C ASP A 141 -11.32 5.76 1.05
N THR A 142 -11.75 6.90 0.53
CA THR A 142 -10.95 8.15 0.48
C THR A 142 -10.58 8.70 1.86
N SER A 143 -11.25 8.27 2.92
CA SER A 143 -10.90 8.62 4.30
C SER A 143 -9.77 7.77 4.89
N LYS A 144 -9.36 6.68 4.21
CA LYS A 144 -8.42 5.70 4.74
C LYS A 144 -7.13 5.59 3.92
N SER A 145 -6.03 5.31 4.62
CA SER A 145 -4.81 4.76 4.04
C SER A 145 -4.65 3.29 4.44
N TYR A 146 -3.96 2.50 3.61
CA TYR A 146 -3.91 1.05 3.75
C TYR A 146 -2.46 0.57 3.87
N PHE A 147 -2.18 -0.22 4.92
CA PHE A 147 -0.85 -0.73 5.23
C PHE A 147 -0.88 -2.20 5.60
N SER A 148 0.14 -2.93 5.18
CA SER A 148 0.40 -4.29 5.66
C SER A 148 1.41 -4.23 6.80
N LEU A 149 0.96 -4.57 8.02
CA LEU A 149 1.82 -4.58 9.21
C LEU A 149 2.85 -5.70 9.12
N MET A 150 4.05 -5.40 9.55
CA MET A 150 5.13 -6.36 9.71
C MET A 150 5.37 -6.64 11.19
N LYS A 151 5.77 -7.88 11.54
CA LYS A 151 6.19 -8.19 12.91
C LYS A 151 7.33 -7.27 13.33
N LYS A 152 7.21 -6.65 14.50
CA LYS A 152 8.32 -5.91 15.10
C LYS A 152 9.47 -6.88 15.32
N ARG A 153 10.63 -6.60 14.76
CA ARG A 153 11.86 -7.32 15.08
C ARG A 153 12.47 -6.61 16.28
N GLU A 154 12.72 -7.35 17.36
CA GLU A 154 13.28 -6.82 18.63
C GLU A 154 14.64 -6.10 18.45
N LYS A 155 15.32 -6.39 17.33
CA LYS A 155 16.65 -5.85 17.02
C LYS A 155 16.64 -4.52 16.24
N ILE A 156 15.50 -3.90 16.00
CA ILE A 156 15.48 -2.57 15.36
C ILE A 156 15.94 -1.55 16.41
N PRO A 157 16.91 -0.70 16.07
CA PRO A 157 17.43 0.31 17.00
C PRO A 157 16.46 1.50 17.10
N TYR A 158 15.34 1.29 17.75
CA TYR A 158 14.28 2.30 17.91
C TYR A 158 14.75 3.56 18.62
N ASP A 159 15.82 3.47 19.40
CA ASP A 159 16.39 4.60 20.15
C ASP A 159 16.95 5.71 19.26
N TYR A 160 17.17 5.43 17.97
CA TYR A 160 17.53 6.42 16.95
C TYR A 160 16.32 7.21 16.41
N ILE A 161 15.11 6.91 16.88
CA ILE A 161 13.87 7.61 16.51
C ILE A 161 13.38 8.33 17.76
N ASN A 162 13.75 9.58 17.93
CA ASN A 162 13.53 10.35 19.16
C ASN A 162 12.44 11.44 19.04
N PHE A 163 11.85 11.64 17.86
CA PHE A 163 10.82 12.65 17.65
C PHE A 163 9.42 12.21 18.10
N THR A 164 9.23 10.94 18.46
CA THR A 164 7.94 10.37 18.85
C THR A 164 8.11 9.28 19.90
N ASP A 165 7.02 8.97 20.63
CA ASP A 165 7.00 7.87 21.60
C ASP A 165 7.27 6.53 20.92
N ARG A 166 7.97 5.62 21.61
CA ARG A 166 8.28 4.26 21.10
C ARG A 166 7.05 3.46 20.70
N LYS A 167 5.89 3.69 21.35
CA LYS A 167 4.61 3.05 21.00
C LYS A 167 4.12 3.40 19.60
N ASN A 168 4.48 4.58 19.09
CA ASN A 168 4.10 5.08 17.77
C ASN A 168 5.02 4.58 16.64
N ILE A 169 6.15 3.95 16.98
CA ILE A 169 7.08 3.42 15.98
C ILE A 169 6.54 2.10 15.46
N ILE A 170 6.00 2.13 14.25
CA ILE A 170 5.31 1.00 13.63
C ILE A 170 6.04 0.60 12.35
N LYS A 171 6.27 -0.72 12.20
CA LYS A 171 6.84 -1.28 10.99
C LYS A 171 5.73 -1.79 10.08
N ALA A 172 5.70 -1.30 8.85
CA ALA A 172 4.78 -1.74 7.80
C ALA A 172 5.55 -2.00 6.49
N ALA A 173 4.99 -2.82 5.61
CA ALA A 173 5.55 -3.01 4.29
C ALA A 173 5.59 -1.69 3.51
N MET A 174 6.68 -1.45 2.76
CA MET A 174 6.85 -0.26 1.94
C MET A 174 5.72 -0.09 0.90
N PRO A 175 5.27 -1.13 0.18
CA PRO A 175 4.08 -1.01 -0.65
C PRO A 175 2.85 -0.71 0.22
N CYS A 176 2.31 0.49 0.07
CA CYS A 176 1.12 0.95 0.79
C CYS A 176 0.26 1.82 -0.13
N ILE A 177 -0.96 2.10 0.32
CA ILE A 177 -1.88 3.02 -0.36
C ILE A 177 -2.16 4.18 0.59
N LEU A 178 -1.90 5.39 0.15
CA LEU A 178 -2.15 6.60 0.91
C LEU A 178 -3.40 7.30 0.39
N ASN A 179 -4.21 7.87 1.29
CA ASN A 179 -5.21 8.84 0.92
C ASN A 179 -4.56 10.22 0.69
N ARG A 180 -5.32 11.16 0.14
CA ARG A 180 -4.82 12.51 -0.17
C ARG A 180 -4.31 13.25 1.06
N LYS A 181 -5.09 13.29 2.14
CA LYS A 181 -4.74 13.97 3.40
C LYS A 181 -3.38 13.48 3.93
N HIS A 182 -3.18 12.18 3.99
CA HIS A 182 -1.92 11.60 4.47
C HIS A 182 -0.76 11.91 3.52
N SER A 183 -1.00 11.85 2.21
CA SER A 183 0.02 12.19 1.21
C SER A 183 0.49 13.64 1.35
N GLU A 184 -0.40 14.58 1.62
CA GLU A 184 -0.07 15.97 1.91
C GLU A 184 0.77 16.13 3.19
N ILE A 185 0.45 15.34 4.25
CA ILE A 185 1.24 15.32 5.49
C ILE A 185 2.68 14.89 5.19
N TYR A 186 2.89 13.84 4.42
CA TYR A 186 4.25 13.36 4.11
C TYR A 186 5.04 14.37 3.28
N VAL A 187 4.43 14.97 2.27
CA VAL A 187 5.10 15.98 1.43
C VAL A 187 5.46 17.21 2.25
N ASN A 188 4.56 17.68 3.10
CA ASN A 188 4.78 18.84 3.96
C ASN A 188 5.86 18.57 5.04
N ASN A 189 6.01 17.32 5.48
CA ASN A 189 7.03 16.94 6.45
C ASN A 189 8.33 16.40 5.81
N ASN A 190 8.53 16.56 4.52
CA ASN A 190 9.69 15.97 3.83
C ASN A 190 11.05 16.35 4.45
N ASN A 191 11.20 17.60 4.90
CA ASN A 191 12.44 18.05 5.57
C ASN A 191 12.56 17.48 6.99
N ASN A 192 11.46 17.45 7.74
CA ASN A 192 11.44 16.83 9.07
C ASN A 192 11.76 15.34 9.01
N ILE A 193 11.21 14.62 8.03
CA ILE A 193 11.49 13.19 7.80
C ILE A 193 12.99 12.98 7.57
N LYS A 194 13.66 13.83 6.79
CA LYS A 194 15.12 13.77 6.60
C LYS A 194 15.87 13.90 7.93
N ILE A 195 15.47 14.83 8.77
CA ILE A 195 16.12 15.08 10.07
C ILE A 195 15.83 13.92 11.02
N TRP A 196 14.58 13.54 11.19
CA TRP A 196 14.12 12.55 12.17
C TRP A 196 14.64 11.13 11.92
N PHE A 197 14.92 10.77 10.68
CA PHE A 197 15.33 9.43 10.30
C PHE A 197 16.78 9.36 9.80
N ASN A 198 17.53 10.47 9.86
CA ASN A 198 18.91 10.52 9.36
C ASN A 198 19.83 9.52 10.06
N GLU A 199 19.81 9.49 11.38
CA GLU A 199 20.68 8.59 12.16
C GLU A 199 20.36 7.13 11.89
N LEU A 200 19.06 6.79 11.81
CA LEU A 200 18.61 5.45 11.45
C LEU A 200 19.06 5.07 10.04
N ASP A 201 19.05 6.01 9.09
CA ASP A 201 19.50 5.79 7.72
C ASP A 201 21.02 5.60 7.62
N GLU A 202 21.81 6.35 8.39
CA GLU A 202 23.25 6.14 8.47
C GLU A 202 23.58 4.76 9.04
N LEU A 203 22.90 4.34 10.10
CA LEU A 203 23.06 3.00 10.64
C LEU A 203 22.69 1.91 9.62
N HIS A 204 21.60 2.10 8.87
CA HIS A 204 21.19 1.20 7.78
C HIS A 204 22.28 1.13 6.70
N LYS A 205 22.95 2.24 6.35
CA LYS A 205 24.08 2.26 5.40
C LYS A 205 25.23 1.38 5.88
N ILE A 206 25.60 1.51 7.15
CA ILE A 206 26.68 0.72 7.76
C ILE A 206 26.33 -0.77 7.70
N TRP A 207 25.13 -1.14 8.12
CA TRP A 207 24.70 -2.55 8.15
C TRP A 207 24.56 -3.16 6.74
N THR A 208 24.17 -2.36 5.76
CA THR A 208 24.13 -2.81 4.36
C THR A 208 25.53 -3.16 3.86
N LYS A 209 26.56 -2.38 4.20
CA LYS A 209 27.94 -2.63 3.81
C LYS A 209 28.51 -3.94 4.38
N ILE A 210 28.10 -4.32 5.58
CA ILE A 210 28.54 -5.57 6.23
C ILE A 210 27.58 -6.74 5.99
N ASN A 211 26.62 -6.60 5.06
CA ASN A 211 25.60 -7.60 4.74
C ASN A 211 24.76 -8.09 5.95
N ASN A 212 24.56 -7.25 6.94
CA ASN A 212 23.77 -7.54 8.16
C ASN A 212 22.54 -6.64 8.25
N VAL A 213 21.74 -6.56 7.19
CA VAL A 213 20.52 -5.74 7.16
C VAL A 213 19.38 -6.46 7.85
N ILE A 214 18.83 -5.86 8.88
CA ILE A 214 17.71 -6.41 9.66
C ILE A 214 16.43 -5.56 9.59
N PHE A 215 16.47 -4.37 8.99
CA PHE A 215 15.32 -3.49 8.81
C PHE A 215 15.49 -2.62 7.55
N GLY A 216 14.35 -2.14 7.00
CA GLY A 216 14.31 -1.05 6.04
C GLY A 216 13.82 0.22 6.73
N VAL A 217 14.44 1.35 6.46
CA VAL A 217 14.00 2.67 6.96
C VAL A 217 12.65 3.03 6.32
N ASP A 218 12.48 2.72 5.04
CA ASP A 218 11.26 2.90 4.27
C ASP A 218 10.05 2.12 4.84
N GLU A 219 10.30 1.05 5.60
CA GLU A 219 9.25 0.27 6.26
C GLU A 219 8.79 0.85 7.61
N ILE A 220 9.46 1.91 8.10
CA ILE A 220 9.20 2.49 9.42
C ILE A 220 8.58 3.89 9.30
N VAL A 221 8.95 4.67 8.30
CA VAL A 221 8.67 6.11 8.22
C VAL A 221 7.17 6.41 8.15
N TYR A 222 6.46 5.84 7.17
CA TYR A 222 5.10 6.26 6.86
C TYR A 222 4.13 6.05 8.01
N LEU A 223 4.02 4.82 8.49
CA LEU A 223 3.03 4.51 9.50
C LEU A 223 3.39 5.13 10.87
N THR A 224 4.70 5.21 11.18
CA THR A 224 5.18 5.92 12.38
C THR A 224 4.74 7.39 12.38
N LEU A 225 4.83 8.08 11.25
CA LEU A 225 4.44 9.47 11.17
C LEU A 225 2.94 9.66 11.38
N LEU A 226 2.09 8.79 10.82
CA LEU A 226 0.65 8.85 11.06
C LEU A 226 0.28 8.60 12.53
N TYR A 227 0.98 7.66 13.18
CA TYR A 227 0.78 7.41 14.63
C TYR A 227 1.28 8.57 15.48
N HIS A 228 2.38 9.23 15.10
CA HIS A 228 2.86 10.45 15.75
C HIS A 228 1.80 11.56 15.72
N TYR A 229 1.07 11.71 14.60
CA TYR A 229 -0.02 12.67 14.46
C TYR A 229 -1.39 12.16 14.98
N ASN A 230 -1.45 11.02 15.67
CA ASN A 230 -2.69 10.41 16.20
C ASN A 230 -3.75 10.11 15.12
N LEU A 231 -3.31 9.74 13.92
CA LEU A 231 -4.17 9.42 12.76
C LEU A 231 -4.43 7.91 12.59
N GLN A 232 -4.18 7.08 13.60
CA GLN A 232 -4.34 5.63 13.52
C GLN A 232 -5.77 5.19 13.18
N ASN A 233 -6.79 5.98 13.54
CA ASN A 233 -8.18 5.70 13.21
C ASN A 233 -8.51 5.89 11.71
N GLU A 234 -7.65 6.59 10.97
CA GLU A 234 -7.75 6.81 9.52
C GLU A 234 -6.91 5.80 8.73
N VAL A 235 -6.34 4.80 9.41
CA VAL A 235 -5.50 3.78 8.82
C VAL A 235 -6.20 2.43 8.88
N GLN A 236 -6.27 1.75 7.73
CA GLN A 236 -6.65 0.34 7.68
C GLN A 236 -5.38 -0.51 7.60
N THR A 237 -5.23 -1.43 8.53
CA THR A 237 -4.08 -2.31 8.61
C THR A 237 -4.49 -3.76 8.45
N THR A 238 -3.66 -4.53 7.75
CA THR A 238 -3.75 -5.99 7.71
C THR A 238 -2.52 -6.57 8.36
N TYR A 239 -2.70 -7.62 9.19
CA TYR A 239 -1.59 -8.41 9.71
C TYR A 239 -1.23 -9.48 8.69
N ASN A 240 0.03 -9.54 8.34
CA ASN A 240 0.69 -10.44 7.41
C ASN A 240 0.79 -9.92 5.98
N LEU A 241 2.00 -10.05 5.43
CA LEU A 241 2.30 -9.92 4.01
C LEU A 241 1.76 -11.15 3.22
N GLY A 242 0.70 -11.80 3.73
CA GLY A 242 0.05 -12.96 3.14
C GLY A 242 -1.13 -12.58 2.24
N ILE A 243 -1.97 -13.57 1.98
CA ILE A 243 -3.05 -13.54 0.98
C ILE A 243 -4.05 -12.38 1.15
N ASN A 244 -4.21 -11.82 2.35
CA ASN A 244 -5.18 -10.74 2.63
C ASN A 244 -4.52 -9.37 2.86
N SER A 245 -3.31 -9.16 2.38
CA SER A 245 -2.63 -7.86 2.42
C SER A 245 -2.97 -7.02 1.19
N VAL A 246 -2.73 -5.69 1.27
CA VAL A 246 -2.91 -4.80 0.10
C VAL A 246 -2.10 -5.31 -1.10
N ILE A 247 -0.89 -5.84 -0.83
CA ILE A 247 -0.03 -6.48 -1.82
C ILE A 247 0.45 -7.81 -1.28
N ILE A 248 0.18 -8.91 -1.99
CA ILE A 248 0.70 -10.21 -1.65
C ILE A 248 2.21 -10.20 -1.82
N ASN A 249 2.90 -10.53 -0.73
CA ASN A 249 4.33 -10.80 -0.68
C ASN A 249 4.50 -12.14 0.04
N GLN A 250 4.85 -13.18 -0.67
CA GLN A 250 5.12 -14.46 -0.01
C GLN A 250 6.56 -14.52 0.51
N TRP A 251 6.70 -15.00 1.75
CA TRP A 251 7.98 -15.21 2.41
C TRP A 251 8.26 -16.72 2.53
N PRO A 252 9.52 -17.14 2.55
CA PRO A 252 9.89 -18.56 2.58
C PRO A 252 9.24 -19.40 3.69
N GLU A 253 8.95 -18.76 4.81
CA GLU A 253 8.38 -19.42 5.99
C GLU A 253 6.89 -19.79 5.81
N ASN A 254 6.21 -19.18 4.84
CA ASN A 254 4.75 -19.28 4.63
C ASN A 254 4.38 -20.01 3.33
N SER A 255 5.34 -20.51 2.57
CA SER A 255 5.04 -21.05 1.24
C SER A 255 5.12 -22.57 1.18
N ASN A 256 4.05 -23.17 0.67
CA ASN A 256 4.02 -24.58 0.26
C ASN A 256 4.50 -24.80 -1.19
N VAL A 257 5.02 -23.78 -1.87
CA VAL A 257 5.25 -23.79 -3.31
C VAL A 257 6.69 -24.18 -3.66
N LYS A 258 6.83 -25.14 -4.59
CA LYS A 258 8.10 -25.80 -4.94
C LYS A 258 8.96 -25.10 -5.99
N LEU A 259 8.54 -23.98 -6.59
CA LEU A 259 9.10 -23.43 -7.85
C LEU A 259 9.65 -22.00 -7.76
N TYR A 260 10.31 -21.67 -6.66
CA TYR A 260 10.86 -20.33 -6.51
C TYR A 260 12.36 -20.27 -6.76
N LYS A 261 12.81 -19.19 -7.38
CA LYS A 261 14.22 -18.81 -7.33
C LYS A 261 14.53 -18.45 -5.88
N LYS A 262 15.22 -19.34 -5.15
CA LYS A 262 15.74 -18.97 -3.84
C LYS A 262 16.73 -17.83 -4.04
N SER A 263 16.36 -16.63 -3.60
CA SER A 263 17.33 -15.56 -3.44
C SER A 263 18.48 -16.08 -2.56
N LYS A 264 19.72 -15.71 -2.85
CA LYS A 264 20.88 -15.94 -1.98
C LYS A 264 20.60 -15.49 -0.53
N TYR A 265 19.62 -14.61 -0.36
CA TYR A 265 19.20 -14.00 0.90
C TYR A 265 17.75 -14.37 1.27
N TYR A 266 17.30 -15.60 0.99
CA TYR A 266 15.91 -16.04 1.13
C TYR A 266 15.25 -15.79 2.49
N LYS A 267 16.03 -15.58 3.56
CA LYS A 267 15.50 -15.23 4.89
C LYS A 267 15.14 -13.73 5.06
N VAL A 268 15.57 -12.90 4.12
CA VAL A 268 15.48 -11.43 4.21
C VAL A 268 14.59 -10.84 3.12
N TYR A 269 14.40 -11.57 2.02
CA TYR A 269 13.65 -11.10 0.86
C TYR A 269 12.43 -11.97 0.57
N PRO A 270 11.30 -11.37 0.12
CA PRO A 270 10.17 -12.13 -0.39
C PRO A 270 10.57 -12.91 -1.63
N PHE A 271 9.80 -13.96 -1.94
CA PHE A 271 10.04 -14.77 -3.13
C PHE A 271 9.94 -13.96 -4.42
N GLU A 272 10.74 -14.36 -5.39
CA GLU A 272 10.70 -13.88 -6.76
C GLU A 272 10.16 -15.01 -7.64
N TYR A 273 8.99 -14.77 -8.27
CA TYR A 273 8.34 -15.74 -9.14
C TYR A 273 9.01 -15.77 -10.51
N LEU A 274 9.59 -16.90 -10.86
CA LEU A 274 10.00 -17.26 -12.23
C LEU A 274 8.88 -17.97 -12.99
N TYR A 275 7.99 -18.59 -12.25
CA TYR A 275 6.79 -19.25 -12.73
C TYR A 275 5.75 -19.23 -11.63
N ILE A 276 4.50 -19.06 -12.02
CA ILE A 276 3.34 -19.21 -11.13
C ILE A 276 2.39 -20.23 -11.76
N CYS A 277 1.97 -21.22 -10.97
CA CYS A 277 0.99 -22.19 -11.46
C CYS A 277 -0.43 -21.60 -11.45
N PRO A 278 -1.35 -22.15 -12.28
CA PRO A 278 -2.71 -21.62 -12.38
C PRO A 278 -3.43 -21.56 -11.03
N GLU A 279 -3.28 -22.58 -10.18
CA GLU A 279 -3.94 -22.67 -8.88
C GLU A 279 -3.45 -21.59 -7.91
N GLU A 280 -2.15 -21.28 -7.95
CA GLU A 280 -1.57 -20.21 -7.13
C GLU A 280 -2.02 -18.83 -7.63
N LEU A 281 -2.01 -18.63 -8.95
CA LEU A 281 -2.50 -17.39 -9.55
C LEU A 281 -3.98 -17.17 -9.23
N GLU A 282 -4.80 -18.21 -9.31
CA GLU A 282 -6.20 -18.18 -8.93
C GLU A 282 -6.38 -17.81 -7.45
N SER A 283 -5.58 -18.40 -6.56
CA SER A 283 -5.61 -18.06 -5.12
C SER A 283 -5.29 -16.59 -4.86
N PHE A 284 -4.41 -15.97 -5.65
CA PHE A 284 -4.14 -14.54 -5.57
C PHE A 284 -5.34 -13.71 -6.03
N ILE A 285 -5.96 -14.12 -7.12
CA ILE A 285 -7.13 -13.44 -7.68
C ILE A 285 -8.32 -13.55 -6.73
N GLN A 286 -8.53 -14.67 -6.07
CA GLN A 286 -9.62 -14.88 -5.11
C GLN A 286 -9.37 -14.22 -3.75
N SER A 287 -8.12 -13.88 -3.41
CA SER A 287 -7.80 -13.21 -2.14
C SER A 287 -8.34 -11.76 -2.10
N ASP A 288 -8.36 -11.13 -0.93
CA ASP A 288 -8.69 -9.71 -0.78
C ASP A 288 -7.57 -8.77 -1.21
N SER A 289 -6.43 -9.30 -1.65
CA SER A 289 -5.29 -8.49 -2.08
C SER A 289 -5.57 -7.79 -3.40
N LEU A 290 -5.07 -6.57 -3.54
CA LEU A 290 -5.26 -5.76 -4.75
C LEU A 290 -4.15 -6.02 -5.78
N PHE A 291 -2.95 -6.31 -5.29
CA PHE A 291 -1.75 -6.55 -6.09
C PHE A 291 -0.97 -7.73 -5.54
N ALA A 292 -0.05 -8.27 -6.35
CA ALA A 292 0.91 -9.29 -5.93
C ALA A 292 2.32 -8.94 -6.42
N ARG A 293 3.36 -9.49 -5.75
CA ARG A 293 4.79 -9.35 -6.07
C ARG A 293 5.60 -10.49 -5.43
N LYS A 294 6.82 -10.83 -5.86
CA LYS A 294 7.61 -10.18 -6.93
C LYS A 294 7.64 -11.06 -8.17
N PHE A 295 7.11 -10.61 -9.27
CA PHE A 295 7.22 -11.30 -10.55
C PHE A 295 8.50 -10.85 -11.26
N THR A 296 9.38 -11.80 -11.62
CA THR A 296 10.59 -11.49 -12.40
C THR A 296 10.22 -11.13 -13.85
N PRO A 297 11.11 -10.50 -14.62
CA PRO A 297 10.83 -10.23 -16.02
C PRO A 297 10.58 -11.49 -16.86
N GLU A 298 11.13 -12.62 -16.43
CA GLU A 298 11.02 -13.94 -17.08
C GLU A 298 9.88 -14.78 -16.53
N CYS A 299 9.06 -14.25 -15.60
CA CYS A 299 7.99 -15.00 -14.99
C CYS A 299 7.00 -15.50 -16.04
N ARG A 300 6.72 -16.81 -16.00
CA ARG A 300 5.72 -17.49 -16.82
C ARG A 300 4.49 -17.84 -16.00
N GLY A 301 3.38 -18.11 -16.68
CA GLY A 301 2.10 -18.47 -16.05
C GLY A 301 1.21 -17.29 -15.70
N ILE A 302 1.60 -16.07 -16.11
CA ILE A 302 0.83 -14.83 -15.90
C ILE A 302 0.27 -14.25 -17.21
N GLU A 303 0.44 -14.93 -18.32
CA GLU A 303 0.10 -14.43 -19.66
C GLU A 303 -1.39 -14.10 -19.78
N ASN A 304 -2.25 -14.89 -19.12
CA ASN A 304 -3.70 -14.71 -19.13
C ASN A 304 -4.24 -13.96 -17.91
N LEU A 305 -3.36 -13.33 -17.11
CA LEU A 305 -3.76 -12.67 -15.86
C LEU A 305 -4.91 -11.68 -16.06
N ILE A 306 -4.86 -10.85 -17.09
CA ILE A 306 -5.88 -9.81 -17.34
C ILE A 306 -7.24 -10.42 -17.66
N GLU A 307 -7.26 -11.55 -18.32
CA GLU A 307 -8.51 -12.25 -18.63
C GLU A 307 -9.08 -12.95 -17.40
N LEU A 308 -8.23 -13.58 -16.62
CA LEU A 308 -8.62 -14.24 -15.37
C LEU A 308 -9.21 -13.27 -14.35
N ILE A 309 -8.66 -12.09 -14.19
CA ILE A 309 -9.21 -11.09 -13.24
C ILE A 309 -10.51 -10.45 -13.72
N LYS A 310 -10.88 -10.54 -15.00
CA LYS A 310 -12.16 -10.05 -15.53
C LYS A 310 -13.31 -11.04 -15.30
N VAL A 311 -13.00 -12.32 -15.18
CA VAL A 311 -13.99 -13.39 -15.01
C VAL A 311 -14.35 -13.57 -13.53
N ASN A 312 -13.43 -13.26 -12.62
CA ASN A 312 -13.60 -13.35 -11.17
C ASN A 312 -13.93 -11.97 -10.58
#